data_4b07800fe64a6859d81e08c2ed5aeea5
#
_entry.id   4b07800fe64a6859d81e08c2ed5aeea5
#
_cell.length_a   1.000
_cell.length_b   1.000
_cell.length_c   1.000
_cell.angle_alpha   90.00
_cell.angle_beta   90.00
_cell.angle_gamma   90.00
#
_symmetry.space_group_name_H-M   'P 1'
#
loop_
_entity.id
_entity.type
_entity.pdbx_description
1 polymer ?
#
loop_
_entity_poly.entity_id
_entity_poly.type
_entity_poly.pdbx_seq_one_letter_code
_entity_poly.pdbx_strand_id
1 'polypeptide(L)'
;MLINFINFSISGAMVFLDIQFFGASHAQFSLLAILVFVLTETIVMYFFIATGKSIKNILIENNNSESEKLWEKIKSIKSIIFPQIMLTVTIVGTLYVFYFGYVASNSNAENIKYAWISTPLFFVSYLHHIWTLKIKNDSFKMHIEIVGELPGSE
;
A
#
# COMPACT_ATOMS: atom_id res chain seq x y z
N MET A 1 6.87 2.86 0.92
CA MET A 1 6.49 1.45 0.70
C MET A 1 7.19 0.48 1.65
N LEU A 2 8.52 0.45 1.68
CA LEU A 2 9.27 -0.44 2.60
C LEU A 2 8.92 -0.18 4.08
N ILE A 3 8.74 1.07 4.48
CA ILE A 3 8.35 1.44 5.85
C ILE A 3 7.02 0.80 6.27
N ASN A 4 6.05 0.68 5.37
CA ASN A 4 4.78 0.02 5.66
C ASN A 4 4.97 -1.48 5.91
N PHE A 5 5.83 -2.13 5.12
CA PHE A 5 6.18 -3.52 5.32
C PHE A 5 6.86 -3.76 6.67
N ILE A 6 7.82 -2.89 7.02
CA ILE A 6 8.52 -2.95 8.32
C ILE A 6 7.52 -2.76 9.47
N ASN A 7 6.68 -1.73 9.41
CA ASN A 7 5.67 -1.48 10.45
C ASN A 7 4.69 -2.65 10.60
N PHE A 8 4.25 -3.24 9.49
CA PHE A 8 3.34 -4.38 9.52
C PHE A 8 4.02 -5.64 10.11
N SER A 9 5.29 -5.86 9.79
CA SER A 9 6.09 -6.94 10.37
C SER A 9 6.32 -6.74 11.87
N ILE A 10 6.63 -5.52 12.31
CA ILE A 10 6.79 -5.19 13.75
C ILE A 10 5.47 -5.40 14.48
N SER A 11 4.34 -4.94 13.92
CA SER A 11 3.01 -5.15 14.54
C SER A 11 2.70 -6.63 14.72
N GLY A 12 3.00 -7.45 13.71
CA GLY A 12 2.88 -8.91 13.82
C GLY A 12 3.80 -9.50 14.89
N ALA A 13 5.07 -9.12 14.91
CA ALA A 13 6.04 -9.60 15.90
C ALA A 13 5.62 -9.23 17.32
N MET A 14 5.12 -8.00 17.54
CA MET A 14 4.62 -7.57 18.85
C MET A 14 3.50 -8.50 19.37
N VAL A 15 2.55 -8.89 18.50
CA VAL A 15 1.43 -9.76 18.89
C VAL A 15 1.88 -11.20 19.12
N PHE A 16 2.66 -11.78 18.18
CA PHE A 16 3.02 -13.21 18.26
C PHE A 16 4.10 -13.53 19.28
N LEU A 17 4.96 -12.54 19.60
CA LEU A 17 6.04 -12.70 20.58
C LEU A 17 5.72 -12.04 21.93
N ASP A 18 4.55 -11.40 22.05
CA ASP A 18 4.11 -10.64 23.24
C ASP A 18 5.16 -9.64 23.73
N ILE A 19 5.73 -8.88 22.79
CA ILE A 19 6.78 -7.89 23.08
C ILE A 19 6.27 -6.47 22.92
N GLN A 20 6.86 -5.54 23.66
CA GLN A 20 6.68 -4.11 23.47
C GLN A 20 7.78 -3.54 22.59
N PHE A 21 7.46 -2.60 21.72
CA PHE A 21 8.41 -1.92 20.87
C PHE A 21 8.59 -0.48 21.35
N PHE A 22 9.81 -0.15 21.80
CA PHE A 22 10.13 1.13 22.47
C PHE A 22 9.19 1.48 23.65
N GLY A 23 8.74 0.48 24.39
CA GLY A 23 7.82 0.66 25.52
C GLY A 23 6.36 0.96 25.11
N ALA A 24 6.06 0.98 23.81
CA ALA A 24 4.70 1.17 23.32
C ALA A 24 3.91 -0.14 23.37
N SER A 25 2.65 -0.05 23.81
CA SER A 25 1.70 -1.16 23.71
C SER A 25 1.27 -1.42 22.26
N HIS A 26 0.65 -2.58 22.00
CA HIS A 26 0.09 -2.93 20.69
C HIS A 26 -0.83 -1.83 20.13
N ALA A 27 -1.74 -1.27 20.96
CA ALA A 27 -2.65 -0.21 20.55
C ALA A 27 -1.92 1.09 20.19
N GLN A 28 -0.93 1.49 21.01
CA GLN A 28 -0.17 2.71 20.76
C GLN A 28 0.65 2.61 19.49
N PHE A 29 1.32 1.48 19.29
CA PHE A 29 2.11 1.25 18.07
C PHE A 29 1.22 1.18 16.83
N SER A 30 0.06 0.50 16.90
CA SER A 30 -0.86 0.37 15.77
C SER A 30 -1.46 1.71 15.32
N LEU A 31 -1.72 2.64 16.25
CA LEU A 31 -2.16 3.99 15.92
C LEU A 31 -1.11 4.77 15.11
N LEU A 32 0.15 4.69 15.50
CA LEU A 32 1.23 5.30 14.73
C LEU A 32 1.41 4.61 13.37
N ALA A 33 1.41 3.28 13.38
CA ALA A 33 1.62 2.48 12.18
C ALA A 33 0.53 2.70 11.13
N ILE A 34 -0.76 2.82 11.52
CA ILE A 34 -1.84 3.11 10.58
C ILE A 34 -1.72 4.52 9.97
N LEU A 35 -1.30 5.51 10.74
CA LEU A 35 -1.07 6.86 10.21
C LEU A 35 0.01 6.86 9.15
N VAL A 36 1.16 6.23 9.43
CA VAL A 36 2.26 6.10 8.47
C VAL A 36 1.82 5.30 7.25
N PHE A 37 1.04 4.24 7.45
CA PHE A 37 0.52 3.40 6.38
C PHE A 37 -0.38 4.19 5.43
N VAL A 38 -1.41 4.86 5.94
CA VAL A 38 -2.36 5.64 5.14
C VAL A 38 -1.65 6.78 4.41
N LEU A 39 -0.76 7.50 5.10
CA LEU A 39 0.04 8.57 4.50
C LEU A 39 0.89 8.05 3.32
N THR A 40 1.60 6.95 3.51
CA THR A 40 2.44 6.35 2.47
C THR A 40 1.61 5.90 1.26
N GLU A 41 0.48 5.22 1.48
CA GLU A 41 -0.39 4.77 0.39
C GLU A 41 -1.01 5.97 -0.35
N THR A 42 -1.38 7.03 0.35
CA THR A 42 -1.89 8.26 -0.24
C THR A 42 -0.84 8.94 -1.12
N ILE A 43 0.42 9.01 -0.66
CA ILE A 43 1.53 9.57 -1.45
C ILE A 43 1.76 8.75 -2.72
N VAL A 44 1.73 7.43 -2.63
CA VAL A 44 1.87 6.54 -3.80
C VAL A 44 0.74 6.77 -4.81
N MET A 45 -0.51 6.81 -4.35
CA MET A 45 -1.66 7.12 -5.22
C MET A 45 -1.53 8.49 -5.88
N TYR A 46 -1.19 9.51 -5.09
CA TYR A 46 -1.02 10.87 -5.58
C TYR A 46 0.08 10.95 -6.66
N PHE A 47 1.20 10.26 -6.44
CA PHE A 47 2.26 10.17 -7.45
C PHE A 47 1.73 9.67 -8.79
N PHE A 48 1.03 8.52 -8.83
CA PHE A 48 0.50 7.96 -10.08
C PHE A 48 -0.59 8.82 -10.72
N ILE A 49 -1.37 9.56 -9.93
CA ILE A 49 -2.39 10.49 -10.45
C ILE A 49 -1.69 11.72 -11.08
N ALA A 50 -0.79 12.36 -10.35
CA ALA A 50 -0.14 13.60 -10.75
C ALA A 50 0.75 13.39 -11.97
N THR A 51 1.66 12.40 -11.92
CA THR A 51 2.57 12.10 -13.04
C THR A 51 1.81 11.63 -14.27
N GLY A 52 0.80 10.78 -14.10
CA GLY A 52 -0.03 10.36 -15.24
C GLY A 52 -0.84 11.50 -15.86
N LYS A 53 -1.23 12.54 -15.10
CA LYS A 53 -1.85 13.76 -15.65
C LYS A 53 -0.82 14.58 -16.42
N SER A 54 0.38 14.76 -15.90
CA SER A 54 1.46 15.49 -16.58
C SER A 54 1.85 14.83 -17.89
N ILE A 55 2.03 13.50 -17.90
CA ILE A 55 2.33 12.74 -19.12
C ILE A 55 1.20 12.89 -20.13
N LYS A 56 -0.06 12.79 -19.71
CA LYS A 56 -1.21 12.99 -20.60
C LYS A 56 -1.16 14.34 -21.32
N ASN A 57 -0.84 15.42 -20.60
CA ASN A 57 -0.77 16.76 -21.19
C ASN A 57 0.33 16.82 -22.27
N ILE A 58 1.52 16.29 -22.00
CA ILE A 58 2.63 16.22 -22.97
C ILE A 58 2.23 15.43 -24.23
N LEU A 59 1.55 14.27 -24.04
CA LEU A 59 1.12 13.44 -25.14
C LEU A 59 0.03 14.09 -26.01
N ILE A 60 -0.87 14.91 -25.41
CA ILE A 60 -1.88 15.66 -26.18
C ILE A 60 -1.22 16.75 -27.03
N GLU A 61 -0.19 17.43 -26.53
CA GLU A 61 0.56 18.44 -27.25
C GLU A 61 1.29 17.85 -28.47
N ASN A 62 1.80 16.63 -28.36
CA ASN A 62 2.55 15.93 -29.41
C ASN A 62 1.70 15.11 -30.39
N ASN A 63 0.49 14.80 -30.08
CA ASN A 63 -0.60 14.15 -30.85
C ASN A 63 -0.18 13.28 -32.06
N ASN A 64 0.58 12.23 -31.82
CA ASN A 64 1.00 11.24 -32.82
C ASN A 64 0.59 9.80 -32.41
N SER A 65 0.79 8.82 -33.27
CA SER A 65 0.43 7.42 -33.01
C SER A 65 1.22 6.79 -31.85
N GLU A 66 2.40 7.27 -31.57
CA GLU A 66 3.22 6.86 -30.42
C GLU A 66 2.62 7.39 -29.11
N SER A 67 2.12 8.62 -29.11
CA SER A 67 1.44 9.22 -27.95
C SER A 67 0.22 8.41 -27.51
N GLU A 68 -0.56 7.87 -28.45
CA GLU A 68 -1.70 6.99 -28.09
C GLU A 68 -1.24 5.69 -27.41
N LYS A 69 -0.18 5.05 -27.91
CA LYS A 69 0.37 3.83 -27.31
C LYS A 69 0.89 4.08 -25.89
N LEU A 70 1.60 5.17 -25.65
CA LEU A 70 2.10 5.53 -24.34
C LEU A 70 0.93 5.83 -23.36
N TRP A 71 -0.12 6.50 -23.84
CA TRP A 71 -1.31 6.75 -23.06
C TRP A 71 -2.03 5.45 -22.63
N GLU A 72 -2.13 4.47 -23.52
CA GLU A 72 -2.71 3.17 -23.17
C GLU A 72 -1.85 2.41 -22.14
N LYS A 73 -0.50 2.51 -22.22
CA LYS A 73 0.40 1.97 -21.18
C LYS A 73 0.09 2.62 -19.80
N ILE A 74 -0.09 3.94 -19.72
CA ILE A 74 -0.44 4.65 -18.49
C ILE A 74 -1.79 4.21 -17.91
N LYS A 75 -2.80 4.07 -18.76
CA LYS A 75 -4.12 3.56 -18.34
C LYS A 75 -4.01 2.14 -17.77
N SER A 76 -3.25 1.27 -18.43
CA SER A 76 -3.01 -0.10 -17.97
C SER A 76 -2.37 -0.13 -16.58
N ILE A 77 -1.33 0.68 -16.34
CA ILE A 77 -0.69 0.78 -15.02
C ILE A 77 -1.73 1.18 -13.96
N LYS A 78 -2.52 2.22 -14.22
CA LYS A 78 -3.54 2.71 -13.28
C LYS A 78 -4.62 1.67 -12.99
N SER A 79 -5.06 0.93 -14.00
CA SER A 79 -6.10 -0.10 -13.84
C SER A 79 -5.64 -1.28 -12.98
N ILE A 80 -4.32 -1.55 -12.95
CA ILE A 80 -3.73 -2.60 -12.10
C ILE A 80 -3.48 -2.10 -10.69
N ILE A 81 -2.85 -0.92 -10.55
CA ILE A 81 -2.33 -0.47 -9.25
C ILE A 81 -3.40 0.05 -8.31
N PHE A 82 -4.42 0.78 -8.80
CA PHE A 82 -5.41 1.42 -7.94
C PHE A 82 -6.29 0.42 -7.18
N PRO A 83 -6.86 -0.63 -7.81
CA PRO A 83 -7.61 -1.63 -7.08
C PRO A 83 -6.77 -2.33 -6.01
N GLN A 84 -5.48 -2.59 -6.29
CA GLN A 84 -4.57 -3.23 -5.34
C GLN A 84 -4.25 -2.33 -4.14
N ILE A 85 -4.02 -1.05 -4.36
CA ILE A 85 -3.83 -0.09 -3.27
C ILE A 85 -5.09 -0.01 -2.41
N MET A 86 -6.27 0.14 -3.02
CA MET A 86 -7.53 0.24 -2.28
C MET A 86 -7.82 -1.01 -1.45
N LEU A 87 -7.60 -2.20 -2.03
CA LEU A 87 -7.75 -3.46 -1.32
C LEU A 87 -6.77 -3.56 -0.15
N THR A 88 -5.50 -3.20 -0.36
CA THR A 88 -4.47 -3.21 0.69
C THR A 88 -4.83 -2.24 1.81
N VAL A 89 -5.26 -1.02 1.49
CA VAL A 89 -5.68 -0.01 2.49
C VAL A 89 -6.85 -0.53 3.32
N THR A 90 -7.84 -1.15 2.68
CA THR A 90 -9.00 -1.70 3.39
C THR A 90 -8.59 -2.84 4.33
N ILE A 91 -7.87 -3.84 3.84
CA ILE A 91 -7.56 -5.05 4.63
C ILE A 91 -6.55 -4.71 5.73
N VAL A 92 -5.42 -4.08 5.38
CA VAL A 92 -4.35 -3.77 6.35
C VAL A 92 -4.82 -2.70 7.33
N GLY A 93 -5.58 -1.70 6.88
CA GLY A 93 -6.19 -0.70 7.75
C GLY A 93 -7.14 -1.33 8.78
N THR A 94 -7.97 -2.28 8.34
CA THR A 94 -8.86 -3.04 9.24
C THR A 94 -8.05 -3.85 10.26
N LEU A 95 -6.95 -4.48 9.86
CA LEU A 95 -6.07 -5.19 10.78
C LEU A 95 -5.42 -4.27 11.81
N TYR A 96 -4.95 -3.09 11.42
CA TYR A 96 -4.38 -2.13 12.36
C TYR A 96 -5.39 -1.67 13.40
N VAL A 97 -6.62 -1.36 12.99
CA VAL A 97 -7.65 -0.89 13.92
C VAL A 97 -8.22 -2.03 14.75
N PHE A 98 -8.67 -3.09 14.09
CA PHE A 98 -9.40 -4.16 14.77
C PHE A 98 -8.47 -5.17 15.44
N TYR A 99 -7.51 -5.74 14.70
CA TYR A 99 -6.66 -6.80 15.25
C TYR A 99 -5.63 -6.25 16.23
N PHE A 100 -4.74 -5.37 15.78
CA PHE A 100 -3.66 -4.86 16.63
C PHE A 100 -4.16 -3.85 17.67
N GLY A 101 -5.09 -2.98 17.28
CA GLY A 101 -5.60 -1.93 18.16
C GLY A 101 -6.62 -2.42 19.19
N TYR A 102 -7.47 -3.37 18.85
CA TYR A 102 -8.55 -3.84 19.71
C TYR A 102 -8.37 -5.26 20.23
N VAL A 103 -8.24 -6.26 19.33
CA VAL A 103 -8.17 -7.67 19.76
C VAL A 103 -6.90 -7.95 20.55
N ALA A 104 -5.73 -7.63 20.00
CA ALA A 104 -4.45 -7.91 20.65
C ALA A 104 -4.20 -7.10 21.93
N SER A 105 -4.91 -5.98 22.11
CA SER A 105 -4.77 -5.11 23.27
C SER A 105 -5.80 -5.42 24.37
N ASN A 106 -6.72 -6.34 24.14
CA ASN A 106 -7.79 -6.64 25.08
C ASN A 106 -7.45 -7.90 25.90
N SER A 107 -7.40 -7.77 27.24
CA SER A 107 -7.16 -8.90 28.15
C SER A 107 -8.23 -9.99 28.09
N ASN A 108 -9.41 -9.68 27.55
CA ASN A 108 -10.52 -10.63 27.36
C ASN A 108 -10.73 -10.97 25.88
N ALA A 109 -9.68 -10.99 25.08
CA ALA A 109 -9.74 -11.24 23.64
C ALA A 109 -10.44 -12.55 23.27
N GLU A 110 -10.34 -13.58 24.12
CA GLU A 110 -11.01 -14.87 23.95
C GLU A 110 -12.53 -14.75 23.88
N ASN A 111 -13.12 -13.75 24.50
CA ASN A 111 -14.56 -13.50 24.52
C ASN A 111 -15.03 -12.66 23.31
N ILE A 112 -14.11 -12.16 22.50
CA ILE A 112 -14.46 -11.37 21.32
C ILE A 112 -14.90 -12.32 20.22
N LYS A 113 -16.17 -12.22 19.83
CA LYS A 113 -16.73 -13.01 18.73
C LYS A 113 -15.94 -12.78 17.44
N TYR A 114 -15.51 -13.83 16.79
CA TYR A 114 -14.71 -13.81 15.54
C TYR A 114 -13.25 -13.33 15.68
N ALA A 115 -12.73 -13.11 16.90
CA ALA A 115 -11.32 -12.75 17.10
C ALA A 115 -10.35 -13.75 16.43
N TRP A 116 -10.70 -15.03 16.38
CA TRP A 116 -9.92 -16.10 15.77
C TRP A 116 -9.64 -15.89 14.26
N ILE A 117 -10.51 -15.14 13.54
CA ILE A 117 -10.34 -14.84 12.12
C ILE A 117 -9.14 -13.90 11.90
N SER A 118 -8.78 -13.09 12.88
CA SER A 118 -7.74 -12.08 12.78
C SER A 118 -6.37 -12.67 12.46
N THR A 119 -6.02 -13.80 13.06
CA THR A 119 -4.72 -14.45 12.83
C THR A 119 -4.57 -14.98 11.39
N PRO A 120 -5.48 -15.82 10.84
CA PRO A 120 -5.37 -16.21 9.44
C PRO A 120 -5.47 -15.03 8.48
N LEU A 121 -6.30 -14.02 8.79
CA LEU A 121 -6.41 -12.83 7.98
C LEU A 121 -5.09 -12.03 7.96
N PHE A 122 -4.36 -11.98 9.08
CA PHE A 122 -3.04 -11.36 9.14
C PHE A 122 -2.07 -12.04 8.15
N PHE A 123 -1.95 -13.36 8.16
CA PHE A 123 -1.04 -14.06 7.25
C PHE A 123 -1.40 -13.89 5.78
N VAL A 124 -2.69 -13.99 5.44
CA VAL A 124 -3.17 -13.73 4.07
C VAL A 124 -2.85 -12.30 3.64
N SER A 125 -3.09 -11.32 4.52
CA SER A 125 -2.82 -9.90 4.25
C SER A 125 -1.33 -9.62 4.15
N TYR A 126 -0.50 -10.32 4.92
CA TYR A 126 0.95 -10.18 4.87
C TYR A 126 1.49 -10.65 3.50
N LEU A 127 1.05 -11.81 3.02
CA LEU A 127 1.41 -12.31 1.69
C LEU A 127 0.89 -11.38 0.58
N HIS A 128 -0.37 -10.91 0.70
CA HIS A 128 -0.94 -9.94 -0.22
C HIS A 128 -0.13 -8.62 -0.23
N HIS A 129 0.30 -8.15 0.93
CA HIS A 129 1.10 -6.93 1.04
C HIS A 129 2.45 -7.08 0.32
N ILE A 130 3.16 -8.21 0.48
CA ILE A 130 4.40 -8.51 -0.25
C ILE A 130 4.15 -8.48 -1.77
N TRP A 131 3.09 -9.14 -2.23
CA TRP A 131 2.73 -9.15 -3.64
C TRP A 131 2.40 -7.75 -4.17
N THR A 132 1.67 -6.94 -3.40
CA THR A 132 1.35 -5.56 -3.74
C THR A 132 2.60 -4.67 -3.81
N LEU A 133 3.60 -4.89 -2.95
CA LEU A 133 4.89 -4.21 -3.04
C LEU A 133 5.58 -4.46 -4.38
N LYS A 134 5.54 -5.70 -4.88
CA LYS A 134 6.08 -6.05 -6.19
C LYS A 134 5.33 -5.31 -7.30
N ILE A 135 3.99 -5.35 -7.31
CA ILE A 135 3.17 -4.64 -8.30
C ILE A 135 3.49 -3.14 -8.31
N LYS A 136 3.58 -2.51 -7.14
CA LYS A 136 3.93 -1.09 -7.03
C LYS A 136 5.31 -0.80 -7.61
N ASN A 137 6.31 -1.62 -7.27
CA ASN A 137 7.67 -1.45 -7.77
C ASN A 137 7.73 -1.59 -9.31
N ASP A 138 7.06 -2.60 -9.86
CA ASP A 138 7.01 -2.83 -11.31
C ASP A 138 6.26 -1.68 -12.03
N SER A 139 5.18 -1.18 -11.42
CA SER A 139 4.45 -0.01 -11.92
C SER A 139 5.29 1.27 -11.90
N PHE A 140 6.12 1.48 -10.88
CA PHE A 140 7.05 2.61 -10.84
C PHE A 140 8.10 2.51 -11.95
N LYS A 141 8.68 1.33 -12.18
CA LYS A 141 9.65 1.10 -13.26
C LYS A 141 9.03 1.42 -14.62
N MET A 142 7.85 0.86 -14.92
CA MET A 142 7.14 1.15 -16.17
C MET A 142 6.84 2.64 -16.34
N HIS A 143 6.53 3.34 -15.23
CA HIS A 143 6.26 4.77 -15.28
C HIS A 143 7.52 5.58 -15.63
N ILE A 144 8.67 5.18 -15.08
CA ILE A 144 9.98 5.80 -15.39
C ILE A 144 10.36 5.53 -16.85
N GLU A 145 10.14 4.32 -17.36
CA GLU A 145 10.37 3.98 -18.77
C GLU A 145 9.54 4.86 -19.71
N ILE A 146 8.24 5.03 -19.41
CA ILE A 146 7.37 5.91 -20.21
C ILE A 146 7.86 7.36 -20.18
N VAL A 147 8.33 7.86 -19.03
CA VAL A 147 8.91 9.22 -18.94
C VAL A 147 10.13 9.35 -19.83
N GLY A 148 10.98 8.33 -19.91
CA GLY A 148 12.15 8.29 -20.81
C GLY A 148 11.81 8.21 -22.30
N GLU A 149 10.60 7.69 -22.66
CA GLU A 149 10.10 7.64 -24.03
C GLU A 149 9.39 8.93 -24.47
N LEU A 150 9.23 9.93 -23.58
CA LEU A 150 8.55 11.18 -23.90
C LEU A 150 9.40 12.07 -24.83
N PRO A 151 8.78 12.75 -25.82
CA PRO A 151 9.47 13.71 -26.66
C PRO A 151 10.12 14.84 -25.81
N GLY A 152 11.40 15.10 -25.99
CA GLY A 152 12.15 16.13 -25.26
C GLY A 152 12.73 15.70 -23.91
N SER A 153 12.84 14.40 -23.66
CA SER A 153 13.46 13.83 -22.44
C SER A 153 15.01 13.74 -22.52
N GLU A 154 15.63 14.32 -23.58
CA GLU A 154 17.10 14.45 -23.74
C GLU A 154 17.67 15.64 -22.99
#